data_3b02c22adbcf297f8caa330c999768a4
#
_entry.id   3b02c22adbcf297f8caa330c999768a4
#
_cell.length_a   1.000
_cell.length_b   1.000
_cell.length_c   1.000
_cell.angle_alpha   90.00
_cell.angle_beta   90.00
_cell.angle_gamma   90.00
#
_symmetry.space_group_name_H-M   'P 1'
#
loop_
_entity.id
_entity.type
_entity.pdbx_description
1 polymer ?
#
loop_
_entity_poly.entity_id
_entity_poly.type
_entity_poly.pdbx_seq_one_letter_code
_entity_poly.pdbx_strand_id
1 'polypeptide(L)'
;MVNKRMDIRELTAEMHKFVAARGWYAPDSPKPQTPRNLAASLAIEAAEVLEHYQWDDTADRAKLAGELADVALYLLQLASLTGVDLEQAILEKLRVNYEREWRQK
;
A
#
# COMPACT_ATOMS: atom_id res chain seq x y z
N MET A 1 17.11 -15.26 8.22
CA MET A 1 15.76 -14.74 8.20
C MET A 1 14.76 -15.81 7.81
N VAL A 2 13.66 -15.87 8.48
CA VAL A 2 12.64 -16.88 8.23
C VAL A 2 11.75 -16.46 7.07
N ASN A 3 11.58 -17.35 6.10
CA ASN A 3 10.65 -17.16 5.01
C ASN A 3 9.23 -17.47 5.46
N LYS A 4 8.69 -16.60 6.28
CA LYS A 4 7.34 -16.77 6.77
C LYS A 4 6.36 -16.00 5.87
N ARG A 5 5.29 -16.69 5.46
CA ARG A 5 4.21 -16.01 4.78
C ARG A 5 3.36 -15.28 5.81
N MET A 6 2.96 -14.08 5.46
CA MET A 6 2.15 -13.22 6.32
C MET A 6 0.89 -12.78 5.58
N ASP A 7 -0.19 -12.64 6.32
CA ASP A 7 -1.40 -12.06 5.78
C ASP A 7 -1.34 -10.52 5.88
N ILE A 8 -2.38 -9.87 5.40
CA ILE A 8 -2.45 -8.40 5.39
C ILE A 8 -2.33 -7.83 6.80
N ARG A 9 -2.95 -8.48 7.79
CA ARG A 9 -2.91 -7.99 9.16
C ARG A 9 -1.50 -8.08 9.75
N GLU A 10 -0.82 -9.18 9.50
CA GLU A 10 0.56 -9.35 9.98
C GLU A 10 1.51 -8.38 9.30
N LEU A 11 1.37 -8.19 7.98
CA LEU A 11 2.18 -7.22 7.25
C LEU A 11 1.94 -5.80 7.76
N THR A 12 0.68 -5.46 8.06
CA THR A 12 0.34 -4.15 8.62
C THR A 12 1.04 -3.93 9.96
N ALA A 13 1.07 -4.95 10.81
CA ALA A 13 1.76 -4.87 12.10
C ALA A 13 3.26 -4.65 11.92
N GLU A 14 3.89 -5.34 10.97
CA GLU A 14 5.31 -5.15 10.69
C GLU A 14 5.59 -3.75 10.16
N MET A 15 4.72 -3.22 9.31
CA MET A 15 4.84 -1.86 8.81
C MET A 15 4.78 -0.85 9.96
N HIS A 16 3.83 -1.01 10.90
CA HIS A 16 3.72 -0.09 12.04
C HIS A 16 4.97 -0.13 12.92
N LYS A 17 5.56 -1.30 13.10
CA LYS A 17 6.81 -1.42 13.87
C LYS A 17 7.93 -0.59 13.23
N PHE A 18 8.02 -0.66 11.91
CA PHE A 18 9.04 0.11 11.18
C PHE A 18 8.82 1.60 11.34
N VAL A 19 7.59 2.08 11.11
CA VAL A 19 7.28 3.50 11.18
C VAL A 19 7.52 4.05 12.60
N ALA A 20 7.11 3.27 13.62
CA ALA A 20 7.34 3.65 15.01
C ALA A 20 8.83 3.70 15.34
N ALA A 21 9.60 2.72 14.85
CA ALA A 21 11.05 2.67 15.09
C ALA A 21 11.77 3.88 14.49
N ARG A 22 11.24 4.45 13.42
CA ARG A 22 11.78 5.66 12.79
C ARG A 22 11.36 6.93 13.50
N GLY A 23 10.50 6.84 14.51
CA GLY A 23 10.00 8.00 15.23
C GLY A 23 8.96 8.80 14.47
N TRP A 24 8.44 8.28 13.37
CA TRP A 24 7.52 9.03 12.52
C TRP A 24 6.10 9.13 13.10
N TYR A 25 5.78 8.32 14.09
CA TYR A 25 4.50 8.44 14.82
C TYR A 25 4.58 9.40 15.99
N ALA A 26 5.76 9.94 16.30
CA ALA A 26 5.91 10.88 17.40
C ALA A 26 5.20 12.20 17.08
N PRO A 27 4.67 12.91 18.09
CA PRO A 27 3.96 14.18 17.88
C PRO A 27 4.79 15.25 17.18
N ASP A 28 6.11 15.21 17.36
CA ASP A 28 7.04 16.19 16.79
C ASP A 28 7.74 15.67 15.53
N SER A 29 7.21 14.63 14.92
CA SER A 29 7.82 14.04 13.73
C SER A 29 7.91 15.08 12.60
N PRO A 30 9.06 15.15 11.87
CA PRO A 30 9.14 15.98 10.67
C PRO A 30 8.35 15.39 9.51
N LYS A 31 7.86 14.17 9.66
CA LYS A 31 7.04 13.48 8.64
C LYS A 31 5.74 13.00 9.27
N PRO A 32 4.82 13.92 9.60
CA PRO A 32 3.57 13.53 10.24
C PRO A 32 2.80 12.50 9.40
N GLN A 33 2.39 11.42 10.05
CA GLN A 33 1.73 10.30 9.36
C GLN A 33 0.22 10.50 9.38
N THR A 34 -0.24 11.58 8.76
CA THR A 34 -1.67 11.87 8.65
C THR A 34 -2.24 11.18 7.42
N PRO A 35 -3.56 10.90 7.39
CA PRO A 35 -4.17 10.31 6.19
C PRO A 35 -3.88 11.11 4.92
N ARG A 36 -3.92 12.43 4.99
CA ARG A 36 -3.61 13.28 3.85
C ARG A 36 -2.18 13.07 3.34
N ASN A 37 -1.21 13.07 4.26
CA ASN A 37 0.20 12.89 3.89
C ASN A 37 0.44 11.49 3.35
N LEU A 38 -0.21 10.49 3.92
CA LEU A 38 -0.08 9.12 3.45
C LEU A 38 -0.72 8.93 2.06
N ALA A 39 -1.86 9.57 1.83
CA ALA A 39 -2.49 9.53 0.51
C ALA A 39 -1.59 10.17 -0.54
N ALA A 40 -0.95 11.29 -0.20
CA ALA A 40 0.00 11.95 -1.09
C ALA A 40 1.19 11.02 -1.38
N SER A 41 1.75 10.39 -0.35
CA SER A 41 2.88 9.47 -0.52
C SER A 41 2.49 8.26 -1.38
N LEU A 42 1.28 7.74 -1.17
CA LEU A 42 0.76 6.64 -1.98
C LEU A 42 0.70 7.02 -3.46
N ALA A 43 0.21 8.22 -3.77
CA ALA A 43 0.11 8.70 -5.14
C ALA A 43 1.49 8.87 -5.78
N ILE A 44 2.45 9.39 -5.02
CA ILE A 44 3.82 9.58 -5.49
C ILE A 44 4.48 8.23 -5.81
N GLU A 45 4.32 7.25 -4.92
CA GLU A 45 4.89 5.92 -5.13
C GLU A 45 4.23 5.22 -6.31
N ALA A 46 2.94 5.40 -6.51
CA ALA A 46 2.25 4.87 -7.68
C ALA A 46 2.81 5.48 -8.97
N ALA A 47 3.11 6.78 -8.95
CA ALA A 47 3.71 7.46 -10.10
C ALA A 47 5.11 6.90 -10.40
N GLU A 48 5.87 6.52 -9.37
CA GLU A 48 7.18 5.91 -9.56
C GLU A 48 7.09 4.54 -10.25
N VAL A 49 6.02 3.80 -9.99
CA VAL A 49 5.75 2.57 -10.74
C VAL A 49 5.59 2.89 -12.23
N LEU A 50 4.83 3.93 -12.54
CA LEU A 50 4.62 4.35 -13.93
C LEU A 50 5.93 4.73 -14.61
N GLU A 51 6.84 5.39 -13.89
CA GLU A 51 8.13 5.81 -14.43
C GLU A 51 8.96 4.67 -14.98
N HIS A 52 8.81 3.45 -14.43
CA HIS A 52 9.52 2.28 -14.93
C HIS A 52 9.15 1.96 -16.37
N TYR A 53 7.97 2.38 -16.81
CA TYR A 53 7.45 2.09 -18.16
C TYR A 53 7.39 3.32 -19.06
N GLN A 54 8.00 4.44 -18.64
CA GLN A 54 7.90 5.69 -19.38
C GLN A 54 8.49 5.57 -20.79
N TRP A 55 9.60 4.85 -20.90
CA TRP A 55 10.33 4.74 -22.17
C TRP A 55 10.49 3.29 -22.67
N ASP A 56 9.91 2.35 -21.95
CA ASP A 56 10.07 0.92 -22.24
C ASP A 56 8.80 0.18 -21.84
N ASP A 57 8.52 -0.91 -22.54
CA ASP A 57 7.39 -1.78 -22.20
C ASP A 57 7.71 -2.74 -21.06
N THR A 58 8.99 -2.84 -20.69
CA THR A 58 9.43 -3.73 -19.62
C THR A 58 10.16 -2.93 -18.54
N ALA A 59 10.19 -3.47 -17.33
CA ALA A 59 10.86 -2.84 -16.20
C ALA A 59 11.84 -3.82 -15.57
N ASP A 60 12.87 -3.28 -14.91
CA ASP A 60 13.74 -4.09 -14.07
C ASP A 60 12.90 -4.69 -12.95
N ARG A 61 12.80 -6.00 -12.92
CA ARG A 61 11.88 -6.70 -12.02
C ARG A 61 12.17 -6.43 -10.54
N ALA A 62 13.45 -6.36 -10.17
CA ALA A 62 13.81 -6.12 -8.77
C ALA A 62 13.44 -4.70 -8.35
N LYS A 63 13.68 -3.72 -9.22
CA LYS A 63 13.32 -2.33 -8.92
C LYS A 63 11.81 -2.16 -8.88
N LEU A 64 11.10 -2.78 -9.82
CA LEU A 64 9.64 -2.76 -9.83
C LEU A 64 9.07 -3.36 -8.55
N ALA A 65 9.64 -4.48 -8.08
CA ALA A 65 9.19 -5.11 -6.84
C ALA A 65 9.30 -4.16 -5.66
N GLY A 66 10.38 -3.39 -5.58
CA GLY A 66 10.56 -2.40 -4.52
C GLY A 66 9.50 -1.30 -4.57
N GLU A 67 9.20 -0.79 -5.78
CA GLU A 67 8.18 0.25 -5.93
C GLU A 67 6.78 -0.27 -5.60
N LEU A 68 6.47 -1.48 -6.03
CA LEU A 68 5.17 -2.08 -5.70
C LEU A 68 5.04 -2.31 -4.19
N ALA A 69 6.14 -2.70 -3.54
CA ALA A 69 6.16 -2.87 -2.09
C ALA A 69 5.90 -1.53 -1.38
N ASP A 70 6.50 -0.44 -1.86
CA ASP A 70 6.28 0.88 -1.28
C ASP A 70 4.82 1.31 -1.41
N VAL A 71 4.21 1.08 -2.58
CA VAL A 71 2.78 1.36 -2.78
C VAL A 71 1.95 0.57 -1.77
N ALA A 72 2.24 -0.71 -1.62
CA ALA A 72 1.49 -1.58 -0.70
C ALA A 72 1.65 -1.12 0.75
N LEU A 73 2.85 -0.72 1.17
CA LEU A 73 3.09 -0.28 2.53
C LEU A 73 2.29 0.98 2.87
N TYR A 74 2.26 1.97 1.98
CA TYR A 74 1.45 3.16 2.21
C TYR A 74 -0.05 2.85 2.21
N LEU A 75 -0.47 1.93 1.34
CA LEU A 75 -1.87 1.49 1.29
C LEU A 75 -2.29 0.83 2.60
N LEU A 76 -1.47 -0.09 3.12
CA LEU A 76 -1.74 -0.75 4.40
C LEU A 76 -1.81 0.25 5.54
N GLN A 77 -0.89 1.21 5.54
CA GLN A 77 -0.82 2.23 6.60
C GLN A 77 -2.05 3.13 6.57
N LEU A 78 -2.42 3.62 5.40
CA LEU A 78 -3.57 4.50 5.25
C LEU A 78 -4.86 3.78 5.67
N ALA A 79 -5.04 2.54 5.23
CA ALA A 79 -6.21 1.74 5.63
C ALA A 79 -6.25 1.57 7.14
N SER A 80 -5.12 1.23 7.75
CA SER A 80 -5.04 1.00 9.19
C SER A 80 -5.39 2.26 9.98
N LEU A 81 -4.80 3.40 9.61
CA LEU A 81 -4.98 4.65 10.34
C LEU A 81 -6.38 5.24 10.16
N THR A 82 -7.08 4.87 9.11
CA THR A 82 -8.46 5.34 8.88
C THR A 82 -9.50 4.33 9.35
N GLY A 83 -9.07 3.21 9.93
CA GLY A 83 -9.99 2.20 10.45
C GLY A 83 -10.64 1.34 9.38
N VAL A 84 -10.07 1.27 8.19
CA VAL A 84 -10.58 0.43 7.11
C VAL A 84 -9.97 -0.97 7.20
N ASP A 85 -10.83 -1.99 7.27
CA ASP A 85 -10.40 -3.38 7.15
C ASP A 85 -10.18 -3.66 5.66
N LEU A 86 -8.93 -3.59 5.25
CA LEU A 86 -8.59 -3.65 3.83
C LEU A 86 -8.94 -5.00 3.20
N GLU A 87 -8.73 -6.09 3.93
CA GLU A 87 -9.08 -7.41 3.42
C GLU A 87 -10.57 -7.49 3.10
N GLN A 88 -11.43 -7.07 4.03
CA GLN A 88 -12.87 -7.08 3.81
C GLN A 88 -13.28 -6.12 2.71
N ALA A 89 -12.64 -4.95 2.65
CA ALA A 89 -12.92 -3.97 1.60
C ALA A 89 -12.61 -4.55 0.21
N ILE A 90 -11.48 -5.25 0.09
CA ILE A 90 -11.09 -5.90 -1.16
C ILE A 90 -12.10 -6.98 -1.55
N LEU A 91 -12.46 -7.85 -0.61
CA LEU A 91 -13.41 -8.93 -0.88
C LEU A 91 -14.77 -8.39 -1.31
N GLU A 92 -15.24 -7.37 -0.63
CA GLU A 92 -16.52 -6.72 -0.96
C GLU A 92 -16.47 -6.07 -2.34
N LYS A 93 -15.36 -5.42 -2.65
CA LYS A 93 -15.21 -4.76 -3.95
C LYS A 93 -15.17 -5.80 -5.09
N LEU A 94 -14.52 -6.91 -4.87
CA LEU A 94 -14.51 -7.99 -5.84
C LEU A 94 -15.94 -8.50 -6.09
N ARG A 95 -16.72 -8.67 -5.02
CA ARG A 95 -18.11 -9.10 -5.15
C ARG A 95 -18.91 -8.11 -6.00
N VAL A 96 -18.79 -6.83 -5.70
CA VAL A 96 -19.48 -5.78 -6.45
C VAL A 96 -19.06 -5.78 -7.92
N ASN A 97 -17.77 -5.95 -8.17
CA ASN A 97 -17.25 -5.96 -9.54
C ASN A 97 -17.74 -7.18 -10.35
N TYR A 98 -17.85 -8.35 -9.72
CA TYR A 98 -18.41 -9.52 -10.38
C TYR A 98 -19.85 -9.26 -10.78
N GLU A 99 -20.65 -8.69 -9.89
CA GLU A 99 -22.04 -8.36 -10.19
C GLU A 99 -22.17 -7.34 -11.32
N ARG A 100 -21.29 -6.33 -11.31
CA ARG A 100 -21.30 -5.30 -12.33
C ARG A 100 -20.99 -5.88 -13.72
N GLU A 101 -19.99 -6.75 -13.81
CA GLU A 101 -19.66 -7.42 -15.07
C GLU A 101 -20.82 -8.25 -15.58
N TRP A 102 -21.46 -8.97 -14.69
CA TRP A 102 -22.61 -9.79 -15.05
C TRP A 102 -23.71 -8.95 -15.67
N ARG A 103 -23.98 -7.78 -15.12
CA ARG A 103 -25.04 -6.91 -15.62
C ARG A 103 -24.71 -6.28 -16.96
N GLN A 104 -23.46 -6.11 -17.26
CA GLN A 104 -23.03 -5.47 -18.52
C GLN A 104 -23.07 -6.42 -19.70
N LYS A 105 -23.24 -7.68 -19.44
CA LYS A 105 -23.40 -8.65 -20.50
C LYS A 105 -24.86 -8.75 -20.89
#